data_3d87abade98184622eea046e951e2290
#
_entry.id   3d87abade98184622eea046e951e2290
#
_cell.length_a   1.000
_cell.length_b   1.000
_cell.length_c   1.000
_cell.angle_alpha   90.00
_cell.angle_beta   90.00
_cell.angle_gamma   90.00
#
_symmetry.space_group_name_H-M   'P 1'
#
loop_
_entity.id
_entity.type
_entity.pdbx_description
1 polymer ?
#
loop_
_entity_poly.entity_id
_entity_poly.type
_entity_poly.pdbx_seq_one_letter_code
_entity_poly.pdbx_strand_id
1 'polypeptide(L)'
;MTTETAFLRIDDRLVHGQVIVGWLPEIKPDRLVVVNDKISEDFMRQELMALSVPPEIDLQFYSTAEIDDQKVSQASFILVVSPRDAWACLEKGIKPRRFNVGGMHSRDNKEEIFEALHLDNEDRKYFEKILDSGVMPVFQPTPQNEPVPLGDIL
;
A
#
# COMPACT_ATOMS: atom_id res chain seq x y z
N MET A 1 17.75 -15.80 -4.45
CA MET A 1 17.01 -14.90 -5.33
C MET A 1 15.91 -14.20 -4.56
N THR A 2 15.89 -12.90 -4.64
CA THR A 2 14.84 -12.14 -3.98
C THR A 2 13.61 -12.10 -4.88
N THR A 3 12.47 -12.51 -4.32
CA THR A 3 11.21 -12.51 -5.04
C THR A 3 10.62 -11.10 -4.97
N GLU A 4 10.35 -10.50 -6.11
CA GLU A 4 9.64 -9.23 -6.18
C GLU A 4 8.15 -9.49 -6.11
N THR A 5 7.43 -8.69 -5.32
CA THR A 5 5.98 -8.73 -5.27
C THR A 5 5.40 -7.97 -6.46
N ALA A 6 4.15 -8.27 -6.82
CA ALA A 6 3.54 -7.61 -7.96
C ALA A 6 3.29 -6.12 -7.70
N PHE A 7 2.78 -5.78 -6.52
CA PHE A 7 2.30 -4.42 -6.29
C PHE A 7 2.20 -4.09 -4.80
N LEU A 8 2.79 -2.96 -4.39
CA LEU A 8 2.63 -2.41 -3.04
C LEU A 8 1.98 -1.04 -3.16
N ARG A 9 0.88 -0.81 -2.44
CA ARG A 9 0.15 0.45 -2.49
C ARG A 9 -0.06 1.04 -1.08
N ILE A 10 0.23 2.32 -0.94
CA ILE A 10 -0.16 3.11 0.22
C ILE A 10 -1.53 3.71 -0.05
N ASP A 11 -2.50 3.36 0.78
CA ASP A 11 -3.82 3.99 0.76
C ASP A 11 -4.41 3.91 2.18
N ASP A 12 -4.64 5.06 2.80
CA ASP A 12 -5.07 5.10 4.19
C ASP A 12 -6.49 4.60 4.41
N ARG A 13 -7.22 4.31 3.34
CA ARG A 13 -8.54 3.66 3.42
C ARG A 13 -8.46 2.15 3.27
N LEU A 14 -7.30 1.59 2.89
CA LEU A 14 -7.08 0.16 2.66
C LEU A 14 -8.04 -0.42 1.60
N VAL A 15 -8.83 -1.44 1.95
CA VAL A 15 -9.78 -2.04 1.01
C VAL A 15 -11.02 -1.16 0.90
N HIS A 16 -11.26 -0.59 -0.28
CA HIS A 16 -12.43 0.25 -0.57
C HIS A 16 -12.76 0.20 -2.06
N GLY A 17 -13.90 0.80 -2.43
CA GLY A 17 -14.42 0.71 -3.79
C GLY A 17 -13.44 1.12 -4.88
N GLN A 18 -12.70 2.22 -4.69
CA GLN A 18 -11.77 2.71 -5.71
C GLN A 18 -10.62 1.74 -5.97
N VAL A 19 -10.08 1.10 -4.92
CA VAL A 19 -9.04 0.08 -5.06
C VAL A 19 -9.61 -1.14 -5.79
N ILE A 20 -10.80 -1.60 -5.38
CA ILE A 20 -11.41 -2.80 -5.94
C ILE A 20 -11.79 -2.58 -7.42
N VAL A 21 -12.46 -1.48 -7.72
CA VAL A 21 -12.96 -1.20 -9.07
C VAL A 21 -11.84 -0.76 -10.02
N GLY A 22 -10.92 0.07 -9.50
CA GLY A 22 -9.88 0.68 -10.34
C GLY A 22 -8.64 -0.20 -10.52
N TRP A 23 -8.14 -0.76 -9.44
CA TRP A 23 -6.82 -1.41 -9.46
C TRP A 23 -6.86 -2.93 -9.61
N LEU A 24 -7.85 -3.63 -9.08
CA LEU A 24 -7.89 -5.09 -9.23
C LEU A 24 -7.95 -5.54 -10.69
N PRO A 25 -8.75 -4.90 -11.57
CA PRO A 25 -8.72 -5.27 -12.99
C PRO A 25 -7.38 -5.01 -13.67
N GLU A 26 -6.65 -3.99 -13.21
CA GLU A 26 -5.33 -3.63 -13.74
C GLU A 26 -4.25 -4.63 -13.30
N ILE A 27 -4.24 -4.97 -12.00
CA ILE A 27 -3.20 -5.80 -11.39
C ILE A 27 -3.49 -7.29 -11.55
N LYS A 28 -4.76 -7.68 -11.44
CA LYS A 28 -5.23 -9.08 -11.48
C LYS A 28 -4.47 -9.97 -10.48
N PRO A 29 -4.46 -9.60 -9.20
CA PRO A 29 -3.76 -10.40 -8.19
C PRO A 29 -4.55 -11.67 -7.87
N ASP A 30 -3.85 -12.70 -7.42
CA ASP A 30 -4.50 -13.87 -6.82
C ASP A 30 -4.63 -13.72 -5.29
N ARG A 31 -3.86 -12.81 -4.70
CA ARG A 31 -3.85 -12.55 -3.26
C ARG A 31 -3.81 -11.06 -2.97
N LEU A 32 -4.69 -10.63 -2.07
CA LEU A 32 -4.72 -9.28 -1.53
C LEU A 32 -4.26 -9.34 -0.08
N VAL A 33 -3.20 -8.59 0.25
CA VAL A 33 -2.58 -8.63 1.57
C VAL A 33 -2.69 -7.25 2.22
N VAL A 34 -3.36 -7.18 3.35
CA VAL A 34 -3.48 -5.95 4.14
C VAL A 34 -2.49 -6.03 5.30
N VAL A 35 -1.58 -5.07 5.38
CA VAL A 35 -0.60 -5.00 6.47
C VAL A 35 -0.93 -3.80 7.33
N ASN A 36 -1.50 -4.06 8.51
CA ASN A 36 -1.90 -3.01 9.45
C ASN A 36 -2.08 -3.61 10.84
N ASP A 37 -1.44 -3.02 11.83
CA ASP A 37 -1.43 -3.56 13.18
C ASP A 37 -2.83 -3.60 13.80
N LYS A 38 -3.62 -2.54 13.61
CA LYS A 38 -4.97 -2.48 14.17
C LYS A 38 -5.92 -3.44 13.49
N ILE A 39 -5.89 -3.48 12.16
CA ILE A 39 -6.78 -4.35 11.37
C ILE A 39 -6.44 -5.83 11.62
N SER A 40 -5.17 -6.16 11.82
CA SER A 40 -4.75 -7.54 12.07
C SER A 40 -5.38 -8.14 13.33
N GLU A 41 -5.85 -7.28 14.25
CA GLU A 41 -6.49 -7.68 15.50
C GLU A 41 -8.01 -7.41 15.51
N ASP A 42 -8.56 -6.89 14.41
CA ASP A 42 -9.96 -6.46 14.34
C ASP A 42 -10.74 -7.32 13.35
N PHE A 43 -11.24 -8.44 13.87
CA PHE A 43 -11.97 -9.44 13.08
C PHE A 43 -13.19 -8.84 12.37
N MET A 44 -13.93 -7.97 13.04
CA MET A 44 -15.13 -7.36 12.44
C MET A 44 -14.79 -6.49 11.22
N ARG A 45 -13.73 -5.69 11.31
CA ARG A 45 -13.28 -4.87 10.17
C ARG A 45 -12.75 -5.74 9.04
N GLN A 46 -12.08 -6.84 9.36
CA GLN A 46 -11.64 -7.81 8.35
C GLN A 46 -12.84 -8.39 7.60
N GLU A 47 -13.90 -8.77 8.30
CA GLU A 47 -15.12 -9.29 7.68
C GLU A 47 -15.78 -8.24 6.76
N LEU A 48 -15.84 -6.98 7.20
CA LEU A 48 -16.38 -5.91 6.39
C LEU A 48 -15.57 -5.69 5.10
N MET A 49 -14.24 -5.73 5.20
CA MET A 49 -13.37 -5.62 4.02
C MET A 49 -13.58 -6.79 3.06
N ALA A 50 -13.74 -7.99 3.60
CA ALA A 50 -13.92 -9.19 2.80
C ALA A 50 -15.19 -9.14 1.92
N LEU A 51 -16.22 -8.41 2.35
CA LEU A 51 -17.47 -8.30 1.58
C LEU A 51 -17.27 -7.65 0.20
N SER A 52 -16.28 -6.77 0.05
CA SER A 52 -16.05 -6.07 -1.22
C SER A 52 -14.98 -6.73 -2.09
N VAL A 53 -14.31 -7.77 -1.59
CA VAL A 53 -13.26 -8.46 -2.33
C VAL A 53 -13.87 -9.65 -3.08
N PRO A 54 -13.58 -9.82 -4.39
CA PRO A 54 -14.08 -10.98 -5.14
C PRO A 54 -13.66 -12.30 -4.47
N PRO A 55 -14.56 -13.30 -4.43
CA PRO A 55 -14.30 -14.53 -3.69
C PRO A 55 -13.14 -15.36 -4.23
N GLU A 56 -12.74 -15.19 -5.47
CA GLU A 56 -11.59 -15.88 -6.06
C GLU A 56 -10.25 -15.31 -5.61
N ILE A 57 -10.25 -14.13 -4.97
CA ILE A 57 -9.02 -13.51 -4.46
C ILE A 57 -8.83 -13.90 -2.99
N ASP A 58 -7.67 -14.43 -2.66
CA ASP A 58 -7.29 -14.78 -1.30
C ASP A 58 -6.95 -13.49 -0.52
N LEU A 59 -7.76 -13.16 0.49
CA LEU A 59 -7.57 -11.96 1.32
C LEU A 59 -6.91 -12.34 2.63
N GLN A 60 -5.74 -11.76 2.91
CA GLN A 60 -4.95 -12.04 4.11
C GLN A 60 -4.64 -10.75 4.87
N PHE A 61 -4.56 -10.85 6.19
CA PHE A 61 -4.26 -9.73 7.08
C PHE A 61 -3.06 -10.07 7.96
N TYR A 62 -2.12 -9.12 8.05
CA TYR A 62 -0.93 -9.27 8.89
C TYR A 62 -0.62 -7.97 9.61
N SER A 63 0.02 -8.08 10.79
CA SER A 63 0.64 -6.93 11.43
C SER A 63 1.98 -6.63 10.76
N THR A 64 2.57 -5.48 11.07
CA THR A 64 3.93 -5.14 10.59
C THR A 64 4.99 -6.07 11.19
N ALA A 65 4.71 -6.68 12.34
CA ALA A 65 5.60 -7.66 12.95
C ALA A 65 5.52 -9.03 12.27
N GLU A 66 4.35 -9.41 11.77
CA GLU A 66 4.11 -10.72 11.18
C GLU A 66 4.49 -10.81 9.70
N ILE A 67 4.36 -9.71 8.96
CA ILE A 67 4.61 -9.71 7.53
C ILE A 67 6.08 -10.00 7.22
N ASP A 68 6.32 -10.76 6.18
CA ASP A 68 7.65 -10.97 5.61
C ASP A 68 7.51 -11.40 4.14
N ASP A 69 8.64 -11.62 3.48
CA ASP A 69 8.67 -12.00 2.07
C ASP A 69 8.11 -13.40 1.79
N GLN A 70 7.97 -14.24 2.83
CA GLN A 70 7.38 -15.57 2.69
C GLN A 70 5.85 -15.52 2.57
N LYS A 71 5.22 -14.43 3.02
CA LYS A 71 3.76 -14.26 3.02
C LYS A 71 3.21 -13.74 1.69
N VAL A 72 4.09 -13.33 0.78
CA VAL A 72 3.70 -12.67 -0.47
C VAL A 72 4.37 -13.31 -1.67
N SER A 73 3.83 -13.05 -2.85
CA SER A 73 4.35 -13.54 -4.13
C SER A 73 4.29 -12.45 -5.19
N GLN A 74 4.73 -12.76 -6.41
CA GLN A 74 4.64 -11.82 -7.54
C GLN A 74 3.20 -11.47 -7.90
N ALA A 75 2.23 -12.32 -7.55
CA ALA A 75 0.81 -12.11 -7.82
C ALA A 75 0.08 -11.47 -6.62
N SER A 76 0.81 -10.99 -5.62
CA SER A 76 0.22 -10.33 -4.46
C SER A 76 0.02 -8.84 -4.70
N PHE A 77 -1.08 -8.33 -4.15
CA PHE A 77 -1.35 -6.89 -4.03
C PHE A 77 -1.33 -6.56 -2.55
N ILE A 78 -0.38 -5.72 -2.12
CA ILE A 78 -0.20 -5.38 -0.72
C ILE A 78 -0.73 -3.96 -0.47
N LEU A 79 -1.59 -3.82 0.53
CA LEU A 79 -2.14 -2.52 0.96
C LEU A 79 -1.63 -2.17 2.34
N VAL A 80 -1.13 -0.95 2.49
CA VAL A 80 -0.70 -0.35 3.76
C VAL A 80 -1.29 1.06 3.89
N VAL A 81 -1.37 1.59 5.11
CA VAL A 81 -2.00 2.90 5.34
C VAL A 81 -1.02 4.06 5.23
N SER A 82 0.29 3.82 5.36
CA SER A 82 1.27 4.90 5.50
C SER A 82 2.64 4.50 4.96
N PRO A 83 3.51 5.48 4.67
CA PRO A 83 4.91 5.17 4.32
C PRO A 83 5.67 4.47 5.44
N ARG A 84 5.31 4.70 6.70
CA ARG A 84 5.89 3.97 7.83
C ARG A 84 5.63 2.47 7.72
N ASP A 85 4.38 2.08 7.45
CA ASP A 85 4.04 0.66 7.30
C ASP A 85 4.65 0.06 6.04
N ALA A 86 4.72 0.84 4.95
CA ALA A 86 5.41 0.42 3.74
C ALA A 86 6.90 0.16 4.01
N TRP A 87 7.56 1.04 4.74
CA TRP A 87 8.95 0.85 5.13
C TRP A 87 9.14 -0.42 5.94
N ALA A 88 8.22 -0.70 6.88
CA ALA A 88 8.26 -1.95 7.65
C ALA A 88 8.21 -3.18 6.74
N CYS A 89 7.39 -3.15 5.70
CA CYS A 89 7.35 -4.23 4.71
C CYS A 89 8.69 -4.40 3.99
N LEU A 90 9.30 -3.29 3.57
CA LEU A 90 10.61 -3.34 2.89
C LEU A 90 11.70 -3.90 3.80
N GLU A 91 11.68 -3.51 5.08
CA GLU A 91 12.64 -4.03 6.07
C GLU A 91 12.50 -5.54 6.29
N LYS A 92 11.32 -6.09 6.06
CA LYS A 92 11.05 -7.52 6.18
C LYS A 92 11.35 -8.31 4.89
N GLY A 93 12.01 -7.68 3.94
CA GLY A 93 12.47 -8.34 2.72
C GLY A 93 11.52 -8.27 1.54
N ILE A 94 10.41 -7.56 1.65
CA ILE A 94 9.49 -7.38 0.54
C ILE A 94 10.09 -6.41 -0.48
N LYS A 95 10.13 -6.82 -1.74
CA LYS A 95 10.66 -6.02 -2.85
C LYS A 95 9.59 -5.86 -3.92
N PRO A 96 8.80 -4.78 -3.87
CA PRO A 96 7.71 -4.60 -4.83
C PRO A 96 8.26 -4.27 -6.23
N ARG A 97 7.62 -4.83 -7.25
CA ARG A 97 7.91 -4.44 -8.65
C ARG A 97 7.34 -3.06 -8.95
N ARG A 98 6.20 -2.73 -8.34
CA ARG A 98 5.57 -1.42 -8.43
C ARG A 98 5.23 -0.97 -7.02
N PHE A 99 5.55 0.27 -6.74
CA PHE A 99 5.23 0.89 -5.46
C PHE A 99 4.36 2.11 -5.73
N ASN A 100 3.10 2.03 -5.37
CA ASN A 100 2.09 3.02 -5.67
C ASN A 100 1.66 3.78 -4.42
N VAL A 101 1.52 5.09 -4.54
CA VAL A 101 0.89 5.92 -3.52
C VAL A 101 -0.46 6.35 -4.08
N GLY A 102 -1.54 5.87 -3.47
CA GLY A 102 -2.87 6.06 -4.02
C GLY A 102 -3.71 7.06 -3.27
N GLY A 103 -3.63 7.07 -1.95
CA GLY A 103 -4.42 7.98 -1.15
C GLY A 103 -3.85 8.18 0.24
N MET A 104 -3.53 9.42 0.56
CA MET A 104 -3.15 9.87 1.90
C MET A 104 -3.97 11.11 2.16
N HIS A 105 -5.10 10.94 2.87
CA HIS A 105 -6.13 11.95 2.95
C HIS A 105 -5.87 12.97 4.05
N SER A 106 -6.62 14.06 3.98
CA SER A 106 -6.47 15.19 4.88
C SER A 106 -6.63 14.79 6.34
N ARG A 107 -5.69 15.22 7.17
CA ARG A 107 -5.75 15.15 8.63
C ARG A 107 -5.13 16.40 9.19
N ASP A 108 -5.41 16.71 10.46
CA ASP A 108 -4.78 17.81 11.17
C ASP A 108 -3.25 17.66 11.09
N ASN A 109 -2.57 18.77 10.89
CA ASN A 109 -1.11 18.86 10.82
C ASN A 109 -0.47 18.26 9.57
N LYS A 110 -1.27 17.93 8.54
CA LYS A 110 -0.72 17.47 7.26
C LYS A 110 -0.82 18.54 6.20
N GLU A 111 0.22 18.67 5.40
CA GLU A 111 0.29 19.59 4.27
C GLU A 111 -0.31 18.94 3.02
N GLU A 112 -1.20 19.64 2.33
CA GLU A 112 -1.75 19.17 1.06
C GLU A 112 -0.75 19.39 -0.07
N ILE A 113 -0.33 18.30 -0.70
CA ILE A 113 0.50 18.32 -1.91
C ILE A 113 -0.40 18.23 -3.15
N PHE A 114 -1.32 17.26 -3.14
CA PHE A 114 -2.40 17.08 -4.11
C PHE A 114 -3.68 16.75 -3.34
N GLU A 115 -4.82 16.78 -4.01
CA GLU A 115 -6.12 16.50 -3.39
C GLU A 115 -6.13 15.19 -2.58
N ALA A 116 -5.50 14.14 -3.10
CA ALA A 116 -5.44 12.84 -2.44
C ALA A 116 -4.09 12.57 -1.77
N LEU A 117 -3.23 13.57 -1.62
CA LEU A 117 -1.91 13.40 -1.03
C LEU A 117 -1.62 14.50 -0.01
N HIS A 118 -1.68 14.13 1.26
CA HIS A 118 -1.37 15.01 2.39
C HIS A 118 -0.25 14.38 3.21
N LEU A 119 0.79 15.12 3.50
CA LEU A 119 1.99 14.63 4.18
C LEU A 119 2.30 15.44 5.43
N ASP A 120 2.73 14.74 6.48
CA ASP A 120 3.37 15.35 7.64
C ASP A 120 4.87 15.07 7.63
N ASN A 121 5.58 15.53 8.67
CA ASN A 121 7.03 15.32 8.75
C ASN A 121 7.42 13.84 8.90
N GLU A 122 6.60 13.05 9.59
CA GLU A 122 6.84 11.61 9.71
C GLU A 122 6.71 10.93 8.36
N ASP A 123 5.66 11.26 7.59
CA ASP A 123 5.46 10.72 6.25
C ASP A 123 6.67 11.01 5.35
N ARG A 124 7.13 12.26 5.36
CA ARG A 124 8.30 12.68 4.57
C ARG A 124 9.55 11.91 4.97
N LYS A 125 9.78 11.72 6.26
CA LYS A 125 10.92 10.98 6.79
C LYS A 125 10.94 9.54 6.27
N TYR A 126 9.79 8.87 6.29
CA TYR A 126 9.72 7.49 5.81
C TYR A 126 9.81 7.39 4.28
N PHE A 127 9.25 8.35 3.56
CA PHE A 127 9.46 8.41 2.11
C PHE A 127 10.93 8.62 1.75
N GLU A 128 11.63 9.46 2.50
CA GLU A 128 13.07 9.65 2.28
C GLU A 128 13.85 8.36 2.51
N LYS A 129 13.53 7.61 3.56
CA LYS A 129 14.14 6.30 3.81
C LYS A 129 13.90 5.34 2.65
N ILE A 130 12.67 5.33 2.14
CA ILE A 130 12.30 4.48 1.01
C ILE A 130 13.09 4.87 -0.24
N LEU A 131 13.15 6.16 -0.55
CA LEU A 131 13.92 6.65 -1.69
C LEU A 131 15.40 6.35 -1.55
N ASP A 132 15.98 6.53 -0.36
CA ASP A 132 17.39 6.24 -0.10
C ASP A 132 17.72 4.77 -0.26
N SER A 133 16.75 3.89 -0.09
CA SER A 133 16.94 2.45 -0.31
C SER A 133 16.94 2.04 -1.80
N GLY A 134 16.70 2.99 -2.70
CA GLY A 134 16.69 2.75 -4.14
C GLY A 134 15.32 2.42 -4.71
N VAL A 135 14.26 2.57 -3.92
CA VAL A 135 12.88 2.31 -4.36
C VAL A 135 12.18 3.64 -4.65
N MET A 136 11.48 3.71 -5.77
CA MET A 136 10.77 4.92 -6.19
C MET A 136 9.26 4.72 -6.11
N PRO A 137 8.60 5.23 -5.06
CA PRO A 137 7.15 5.27 -5.03
C PRO A 137 6.60 6.25 -6.06
N VAL A 138 5.45 5.92 -6.61
CA VAL A 138 4.79 6.73 -7.65
C VAL A 138 3.38 7.07 -7.18
N PHE A 139 3.08 8.37 -7.13
CA PHE A 139 1.74 8.84 -6.80
C PHE A 139 0.83 8.66 -8.01
N GLN A 140 -0.21 7.86 -7.85
CA GLN A 140 -1.19 7.57 -8.91
C GLN A 140 -2.45 7.01 -8.25
N PRO A 141 -3.44 7.85 -7.96
CA PRO A 141 -4.67 7.40 -7.28
C PRO A 141 -5.43 6.31 -8.03
N THR A 142 -5.56 6.45 -9.35
CA THR A 142 -6.22 5.46 -10.22
C THR A 142 -5.34 5.17 -11.42
N PRO A 143 -5.57 4.05 -12.13
CA PRO A 143 -4.80 3.75 -13.36
C PRO A 143 -4.93 4.81 -14.45
N GLN A 144 -5.99 5.63 -14.43
CA GLN A 144 -6.22 6.68 -15.41
C GLN A 144 -5.50 7.98 -15.09
N ASN A 145 -5.01 8.14 -13.86
CA ASN A 145 -4.23 9.32 -13.48
C ASN A 145 -2.81 9.21 -14.04
N GLU A 146 -2.21 10.37 -14.35
CA GLU A 146 -0.81 10.42 -14.73
C GLU A 146 0.07 10.09 -13.52
N PRO A 147 1.03 9.15 -13.64
CA PRO A 147 1.91 8.81 -12.53
C PRO A 147 2.92 9.93 -12.24
N VAL A 148 3.12 10.24 -10.96
CA VAL A 148 4.08 11.26 -10.52
C VAL A 148 5.06 10.61 -9.53
N PRO A 149 6.36 10.51 -9.87
CA PRO A 149 7.35 9.95 -8.95
C PRO A 149 7.45 10.78 -7.67
N LEU A 150 7.51 10.12 -6.52
CA LEU A 150 7.60 10.80 -5.21
C LEU A 150 8.85 11.66 -5.09
N GLY A 151 9.93 11.30 -5.75
CA GLY A 151 11.15 12.11 -5.77
C GLY A 151 10.95 13.49 -6.37
N ASP A 152 9.94 13.67 -7.24
CA ASP A 152 9.62 14.96 -7.85
C ASP A 152 8.73 15.83 -6.95
N ILE A 153 8.18 15.24 -5.88
CA ILE A 153 7.22 15.90 -4.97
C ILE A 153 7.89 16.37 -3.69
N LEU A 154 8.82 15.59 -3.17
CA LEU A 154 9.49 15.86 -1.89
C LEU A 154 10.62 16.89 -2.01
#